data_71914937630292cdf9b80dab526d79f3
#
_entry.id   71914937630292cdf9b80dab526d79f3
#
_cell.length_a   1.000
_cell.length_b   1.000
_cell.length_c   1.000
_cell.angle_alpha   90.00
_cell.angle_beta   90.00
_cell.angle_gamma   90.00
#
_symmetry.space_group_name_H-M   'P 1'
#
loop_
_entity.id
_entity.type
_entity.pdbx_description
1 polymer ?
#
loop_
_entity_poly.entity_id
_entity_poly.type
_entity_poly.pdbx_seq_one_letter_code
_entity_poly.pdbx_strand_id
1 'polypeptide(L)'
;MKKLHPIMFAGTGSDVGKSVVAAGFCRIFKQDGYCPAPFKAQNMALNSYATPDGLEIGRAQAVQAEAAGLSPHTDMNPLLLKPQTDKTCQVVLNGRPIGNRDAYSYFNPKGRDVLRNEVNAAFDRLNSRYNPVVMEGAGSISEINLRETDLVNMPMAMYAGADVILVADIDRGGVFASAYGSVMLQRPEERKRIKGILINKFRGDIRLFEPGVKMIEELCGVPVIGVLPYFKDIFVEEEDNLQLASKARHASGNGKVSVAVVLLRHISNFTDFNMLERDSRVNLYYADSAEDISKANIIIIPGQQEHPGRPQPSATRRHGTGHNQGCRKRKDRCGHLRRLPDDGHDDKRPRRH
;
A
#
# COMPACT_ATOMS: atom_id res chain seq x y z
N MET A 1 -14.62 -20.97 -19.29
CA MET A 1 -13.24 -20.54 -19.59
C MET A 1 -12.25 -21.50 -18.95
N LYS A 2 -11.03 -21.63 -19.53
CA LYS A 2 -9.94 -22.44 -18.94
C LYS A 2 -9.55 -21.88 -17.58
N LYS A 3 -9.35 -22.75 -16.58
CA LYS A 3 -8.76 -22.37 -15.30
C LYS A 3 -7.31 -21.96 -15.54
N LEU A 4 -6.96 -20.72 -15.19
CA LEU A 4 -5.60 -20.21 -15.24
C LEU A 4 -4.89 -20.46 -13.91
N HIS A 5 -3.57 -20.56 -13.94
CA HIS A 5 -2.79 -20.53 -12.71
C HIS A 5 -2.91 -19.13 -12.08
N PRO A 6 -2.86 -19.02 -10.75
CA PRO A 6 -2.64 -17.74 -10.12
C PRO A 6 -1.34 -17.10 -10.65
N ILE A 7 -1.33 -15.78 -10.78
CA ILE A 7 -0.16 -15.04 -11.23
C ILE A 7 0.30 -14.09 -10.14
N MET A 8 1.59 -14.09 -9.80
CA MET A 8 2.16 -13.22 -8.78
C MET A 8 3.12 -12.20 -9.38
N PHE A 9 2.90 -10.94 -9.10
CA PHE A 9 3.83 -9.85 -9.39
C PHE A 9 4.75 -9.64 -8.19
N ALA A 10 5.95 -10.20 -8.27
CA ALA A 10 7.02 -10.04 -7.28
C ALA A 10 7.94 -8.89 -7.68
N GLY A 11 8.68 -8.29 -6.75
CA GLY A 11 9.52 -7.14 -7.03
C GLY A 11 11.01 -7.37 -6.79
N THR A 12 11.84 -6.66 -7.55
CA THR A 12 13.27 -6.52 -7.24
C THR A 12 13.52 -5.58 -6.05
N GLY A 13 12.50 -4.83 -5.62
CA GLY A 13 12.56 -3.87 -4.52
C GLY A 13 11.19 -3.32 -4.15
N SER A 14 11.18 -2.42 -3.15
CA SER A 14 10.03 -1.56 -2.88
C SER A 14 9.86 -0.54 -4.02
N ASP A 15 8.63 -0.05 -4.20
CA ASP A 15 8.25 0.99 -5.17
C ASP A 15 8.56 0.68 -6.65
N VAL A 16 8.87 -0.56 -7.00
CA VAL A 16 9.11 -0.95 -8.40
C VAL A 16 7.84 -0.94 -9.26
N GLY A 17 6.68 -0.70 -8.66
CA GLY A 17 5.39 -0.55 -9.33
C GLY A 17 4.53 -1.81 -9.37
N LYS A 18 4.76 -2.78 -8.47
CA LYS A 18 3.97 -4.03 -8.36
C LYS A 18 2.46 -3.77 -8.31
N SER A 19 2.02 -2.83 -7.49
CA SER A 19 0.60 -2.53 -7.26
C SER A 19 -0.09 -2.03 -8.53
N VAL A 20 0.59 -1.13 -9.28
CA VAL A 20 0.08 -0.62 -10.57
C VAL A 20 -0.01 -1.75 -11.60
N VAL A 21 1.03 -2.58 -11.69
CA VAL A 21 1.06 -3.73 -12.61
C VAL A 21 -0.06 -4.71 -12.25
N ALA A 22 -0.21 -5.07 -10.98
CA ALA A 22 -1.28 -5.97 -10.53
C ALA A 22 -2.68 -5.41 -10.85
N ALA A 23 -2.92 -4.12 -10.61
CA ALA A 23 -4.17 -3.45 -10.98
C ALA A 23 -4.42 -3.50 -12.50
N GLY A 24 -3.39 -3.24 -13.31
CA GLY A 24 -3.44 -3.34 -14.77
C GLY A 24 -3.82 -4.75 -15.23
N PHE A 25 -3.20 -5.78 -14.67
CA PHE A 25 -3.53 -7.17 -15.02
C PHE A 25 -4.91 -7.60 -14.51
N CYS A 26 -5.37 -7.14 -13.34
CA CYS A 26 -6.76 -7.30 -12.93
C CYS A 26 -7.72 -6.75 -14.00
N ARG A 27 -7.42 -5.56 -14.52
CA ARG A 27 -8.24 -4.93 -15.57
C ARG A 27 -8.17 -5.70 -16.89
N ILE A 28 -6.99 -6.12 -17.34
CA ILE A 28 -6.78 -6.87 -18.59
C ILE A 28 -7.57 -8.18 -18.52
N PHE A 29 -7.39 -9.00 -17.48
CA PHE A 29 -8.14 -10.25 -17.36
C PHE A 29 -9.65 -10.03 -17.32
N LYS A 30 -10.11 -8.94 -16.69
CA LYS A 30 -11.53 -8.58 -16.72
C LYS A 30 -12.01 -8.26 -18.13
N GLN A 31 -11.23 -7.51 -18.91
CA GLN A 31 -11.56 -7.18 -20.31
C GLN A 31 -11.55 -8.40 -21.21
N ASP A 32 -10.65 -9.36 -20.94
CA ASP A 32 -10.58 -10.65 -21.65
C ASP A 32 -11.72 -11.63 -21.25
N GLY A 33 -12.65 -11.16 -20.40
CA GLY A 33 -13.83 -11.91 -20.00
C GLY A 33 -13.63 -12.85 -18.82
N TYR A 34 -12.45 -12.87 -18.18
CA TYR A 34 -12.24 -13.62 -16.93
C TYR A 34 -12.90 -12.93 -15.74
N CYS A 35 -12.91 -13.62 -14.61
CA CYS A 35 -13.35 -13.08 -13.32
C CYS A 35 -12.15 -13.04 -12.35
N PRO A 36 -11.19 -12.10 -12.55
CA PRO A 36 -10.01 -12.05 -11.72
C PRO A 36 -10.32 -11.50 -10.32
N ALA A 37 -9.52 -11.89 -9.32
CA ALA A 37 -9.52 -11.22 -8.02
C ALA A 37 -8.09 -10.89 -7.60
N PRO A 38 -7.85 -9.70 -7.00
CA PRO A 38 -6.54 -9.38 -6.43
C PRO A 38 -6.30 -10.14 -5.14
N PHE A 39 -5.02 -10.37 -4.80
CA PHE A 39 -4.62 -10.94 -3.53
C PHE A 39 -3.24 -10.42 -3.10
N LYS A 40 -3.15 -9.91 -1.90
CA LYS A 40 -1.88 -9.61 -1.24
C LYS A 40 -1.90 -10.20 0.16
N ALA A 41 -1.11 -11.22 0.37
CA ALA A 41 -1.11 -12.02 1.61
C ALA A 41 -0.94 -11.17 2.86
N GLN A 42 0.00 -10.24 2.82
CA GLN A 42 0.25 -9.25 3.86
C GLN A 42 0.53 -7.90 3.22
N ASN A 43 -0.08 -6.86 3.73
CA ASN A 43 0.26 -5.49 3.39
C ASN A 43 0.78 -4.72 4.61
N MET A 44 1.68 -3.77 4.40
CA MET A 44 2.13 -2.83 5.43
C MET A 44 1.83 -1.42 4.91
N ALA A 45 0.76 -0.82 5.42
CA ALA A 45 0.31 0.48 4.94
C ALA A 45 -0.42 1.26 6.02
N LEU A 46 -0.29 2.58 6.01
CA LEU A 46 -1.09 3.49 6.82
C LEU A 46 -2.43 3.81 6.15
N ASN A 47 -2.49 3.71 4.82
CA ASN A 47 -3.71 3.91 4.06
C ASN A 47 -4.50 2.62 3.98
N SER A 48 -5.72 2.67 4.43
CA SER A 48 -6.65 1.56 4.40
C SER A 48 -7.99 1.96 3.78
N TYR A 49 -8.79 0.96 3.47
CA TYR A 49 -10.11 1.10 2.88
C TYR A 49 -11.12 0.31 3.70
N ALA A 50 -12.26 0.93 4.02
CA ALA A 50 -13.38 0.24 4.65
C ALA A 50 -14.17 -0.55 3.59
N THR A 51 -14.25 -1.87 3.77
CA THR A 51 -15.07 -2.72 2.91
C THR A 51 -16.57 -2.43 3.11
N PRO A 52 -17.46 -2.86 2.18
CA PRO A 52 -18.90 -2.69 2.36
C PRO A 52 -19.44 -3.28 3.68
N ASP A 53 -18.77 -4.30 4.21
CA ASP A 53 -19.13 -4.95 5.49
C ASP A 53 -18.56 -4.23 6.72
N GLY A 54 -17.95 -3.06 6.55
CA GLY A 54 -17.32 -2.29 7.63
C GLY A 54 -16.02 -2.86 8.16
N LEU A 55 -15.38 -3.76 7.41
CA LEU A 55 -14.06 -4.33 7.69
C LEU A 55 -12.97 -3.56 6.97
N GLU A 56 -11.69 -3.84 7.27
CA GLU A 56 -10.56 -3.05 6.79
C GLU A 56 -9.61 -3.86 5.91
N ILE A 57 -9.19 -3.28 4.77
CA ILE A 57 -8.13 -3.82 3.90
C ILE A 57 -7.16 -2.73 3.46
N GLY A 58 -6.01 -3.11 2.89
CA GLY A 58 -5.08 -2.17 2.26
C GLY A 58 -5.71 -1.42 1.08
N ARG A 59 -5.42 -0.13 0.94
CA ARG A 59 -6.00 0.73 -0.10
C ARG A 59 -5.66 0.23 -1.51
N ALA A 60 -4.44 -0.24 -1.76
CA ALA A 60 -4.04 -0.76 -3.07
C ALA A 60 -4.91 -1.95 -3.50
N GLN A 61 -5.28 -2.84 -2.59
CA GLN A 61 -6.11 -3.99 -2.92
C GLN A 61 -7.56 -3.58 -3.22
N ALA A 62 -8.05 -2.49 -2.62
CA ALA A 62 -9.34 -1.90 -3.00
C ALA A 62 -9.29 -1.39 -4.45
N VAL A 63 -8.25 -0.65 -4.84
CA VAL A 63 -8.05 -0.18 -6.22
C VAL A 63 -7.94 -1.35 -7.20
N GLN A 64 -7.23 -2.41 -6.84
CA GLN A 64 -7.11 -3.62 -7.67
C GLN A 64 -8.46 -4.36 -7.81
N ALA A 65 -9.28 -4.39 -6.74
CA ALA A 65 -10.62 -4.95 -6.78
C ALA A 65 -11.53 -4.14 -7.72
N GLU A 66 -11.48 -2.82 -7.65
CA GLU A 66 -12.20 -1.93 -8.57
C GLU A 66 -11.79 -2.18 -10.03
N ALA A 67 -10.47 -2.32 -10.29
CA ALA A 67 -9.95 -2.67 -11.62
C ALA A 67 -10.48 -4.02 -12.14
N ALA A 68 -10.66 -5.00 -11.24
CA ALA A 68 -11.26 -6.29 -11.52
C ALA A 68 -12.81 -6.22 -11.66
N GLY A 69 -13.42 -5.09 -11.31
CA GLY A 69 -14.88 -4.92 -11.27
C GLY A 69 -15.53 -5.67 -10.11
N LEU A 70 -14.84 -5.76 -8.97
CA LEU A 70 -15.30 -6.43 -7.76
C LEU A 70 -15.44 -5.44 -6.60
N SER A 71 -16.35 -5.72 -5.68
CA SER A 71 -16.36 -5.09 -4.37
C SER A 71 -15.17 -5.56 -3.55
N PRO A 72 -14.43 -4.66 -2.87
CA PRO A 72 -13.34 -5.02 -1.98
C PRO A 72 -13.79 -5.95 -0.85
N HIS A 73 -12.99 -6.99 -0.58
CA HIS A 73 -13.27 -8.01 0.43
C HIS A 73 -12.01 -8.39 1.20
N THR A 74 -12.14 -8.76 2.46
CA THR A 74 -11.00 -9.03 3.35
C THR A 74 -10.11 -10.19 2.90
N ASP A 75 -10.64 -11.18 2.19
CA ASP A 75 -9.83 -12.25 1.60
C ASP A 75 -8.78 -11.72 0.60
N MET A 76 -9.00 -10.53 0.00
CA MET A 76 -8.05 -9.91 -0.93
C MET A 76 -6.80 -9.37 -0.25
N ASN A 77 -6.91 -9.04 1.05
CA ASN A 77 -5.79 -8.66 1.91
C ASN A 77 -6.07 -9.11 3.35
N PRO A 78 -5.84 -10.40 3.67
CA PRO A 78 -6.20 -10.97 4.97
C PRO A 78 -5.36 -10.42 6.13
N LEU A 79 -4.15 -9.96 5.86
CA LEU A 79 -3.24 -9.44 6.88
C LEU A 79 -2.75 -8.04 6.52
N LEU A 80 -3.14 -7.05 7.34
CA LEU A 80 -2.69 -5.68 7.20
C LEU A 80 -1.94 -5.24 8.45
N LEU A 81 -0.74 -4.71 8.27
CA LEU A 81 0.08 -4.13 9.31
C LEU A 81 0.04 -2.62 9.21
N LYS A 82 -0.34 -1.96 10.30
CA LYS A 82 -0.39 -0.49 10.38
C LYS A 82 0.72 -0.02 11.31
N PRO A 83 1.83 0.52 10.78
CA PRO A 83 2.92 1.06 11.61
C PRO A 83 2.41 2.12 12.58
N GLN A 84 2.73 1.98 13.86
CA GLN A 84 2.40 2.96 14.90
C GLN A 84 3.64 3.73 15.35
N THR A 85 4.76 3.01 15.47
CA THR A 85 6.09 3.57 15.77
C THR A 85 7.13 2.83 14.93
N ASP A 86 8.38 3.25 15.02
CA ASP A 86 9.49 2.56 14.34
C ASP A 86 9.66 1.08 14.76
N LYS A 87 9.04 0.66 15.87
CA LYS A 87 9.19 -0.69 16.44
C LYS A 87 7.88 -1.45 16.62
N THR A 88 6.74 -0.80 16.48
CA THR A 88 5.43 -1.41 16.76
C THR A 88 4.45 -1.21 15.61
N CYS A 89 3.62 -2.20 15.36
CA CYS A 89 2.53 -2.13 14.42
C CYS A 89 1.24 -2.68 15.02
N GLN A 90 0.11 -2.12 14.60
CA GLN A 90 -1.19 -2.73 14.81
C GLN A 90 -1.38 -3.82 13.74
N VAL A 91 -1.78 -5.00 14.19
CA VAL A 91 -2.08 -6.13 13.31
C VAL A 91 -3.57 -6.19 13.08
N VAL A 92 -3.98 -6.13 11.81
CA VAL A 92 -5.36 -6.31 11.37
C VAL A 92 -5.44 -7.64 10.62
N LEU A 93 -6.24 -8.58 11.13
CA LEU A 93 -6.44 -9.90 10.53
C LEU A 93 -7.89 -10.04 10.07
N ASN A 94 -8.08 -10.43 8.81
CA ASN A 94 -9.40 -10.56 8.18
C ASN A 94 -10.27 -9.29 8.41
N GLY A 95 -9.62 -8.11 8.31
CA GLY A 95 -10.27 -6.82 8.44
C GLY A 95 -10.56 -6.36 9.88
N ARG A 96 -10.10 -7.09 10.89
CA ARG A 96 -10.33 -6.74 12.31
C ARG A 96 -9.00 -6.57 13.06
N PRO A 97 -8.82 -5.51 13.85
CA PRO A 97 -7.66 -5.35 14.70
C PRO A 97 -7.58 -6.47 15.72
N ILE A 98 -6.43 -7.16 15.79
CA ILE A 98 -6.17 -8.23 16.78
C ILE A 98 -5.13 -7.84 17.83
N GLY A 99 -4.71 -6.58 17.84
CA GLY A 99 -3.79 -6.01 18.82
C GLY A 99 -2.52 -5.46 18.21
N ASN A 100 -1.68 -4.89 19.07
CA ASN A 100 -0.40 -4.33 18.71
C ASN A 100 0.70 -5.35 18.95
N ARG A 101 1.68 -5.40 18.05
CA ARG A 101 2.87 -6.23 18.17
C ARG A 101 4.13 -5.43 17.88
N ASP A 102 5.18 -5.69 18.63
CA ASP A 102 6.51 -5.25 18.27
C ASP A 102 7.08 -6.14 17.15
N ALA A 103 8.06 -5.62 16.39
CA ALA A 103 8.64 -6.32 15.26
C ALA A 103 9.21 -7.69 15.65
N TYR A 104 9.87 -7.79 16.81
CA TYR A 104 10.48 -9.03 17.26
C TYR A 104 9.43 -10.11 17.55
N SER A 105 8.36 -9.76 18.28
CA SER A 105 7.26 -10.70 18.58
C SER A 105 6.46 -11.08 17.32
N TYR A 106 6.33 -10.14 16.38
CA TYR A 106 5.66 -10.41 15.12
C TYR A 106 6.40 -11.45 14.27
N PHE A 107 7.74 -11.39 14.22
CA PHE A 107 8.57 -12.34 13.48
C PHE A 107 8.84 -13.65 14.24
N ASN A 108 8.27 -13.84 15.46
CA ASN A 108 8.42 -15.08 16.21
C ASN A 108 7.68 -16.24 15.50
N PRO A 109 8.33 -17.41 15.25
CA PRO A 109 7.74 -18.51 14.49
C PRO A 109 6.39 -19.00 15.01
N LYS A 110 6.24 -19.16 16.33
CA LYS A 110 4.99 -19.72 16.94
C LYS A 110 3.71 -18.92 16.65
N GLY A 111 3.81 -17.60 16.53
CA GLY A 111 2.64 -16.77 16.19
C GLY A 111 2.39 -16.67 14.69
N ARG A 112 3.41 -16.96 13.90
CA ARG A 112 3.38 -16.81 12.45
C ARG A 112 2.64 -17.92 11.72
N ASP A 113 2.66 -19.13 12.28
CA ASP A 113 1.94 -20.28 11.69
C ASP A 113 0.43 -20.07 11.69
N VAL A 114 -0.11 -19.47 12.76
CA VAL A 114 -1.55 -19.11 12.81
C VAL A 114 -1.88 -18.10 11.73
N LEU A 115 -1.06 -17.06 11.56
CA LEU A 115 -1.27 -16.05 10.53
C LEU A 115 -1.12 -16.65 9.12
N ARG A 116 -0.17 -17.58 8.92
CA ARG A 116 0.03 -18.29 7.65
C ARG A 116 -1.22 -19.10 7.27
N ASN A 117 -1.78 -19.82 8.23
CA ASN A 117 -2.99 -20.63 7.99
C ASN A 117 -4.18 -19.77 7.61
N GLU A 118 -4.39 -18.63 8.26
CA GLU A 118 -5.44 -17.68 7.91
C GLU A 118 -5.24 -17.07 6.51
N VAL A 119 -4.02 -16.69 6.18
CA VAL A 119 -3.64 -16.18 4.85
C VAL A 119 -3.89 -17.22 3.76
N ASN A 120 -3.47 -18.46 3.99
CA ASN A 120 -3.68 -19.56 3.06
C ASN A 120 -5.18 -19.84 2.86
N ALA A 121 -5.96 -19.88 3.95
CA ALA A 121 -7.41 -20.09 3.89
C ALA A 121 -8.12 -18.96 3.12
N ALA A 122 -7.70 -17.70 3.28
CA ALA A 122 -8.22 -16.58 2.51
C ALA A 122 -7.93 -16.74 1.01
N PHE A 123 -6.68 -17.12 0.66
CA PHE A 123 -6.32 -17.42 -0.72
C PHE A 123 -7.18 -18.55 -1.31
N ASP A 124 -7.36 -19.66 -0.59
CA ASP A 124 -8.16 -20.79 -1.07
C ASP A 124 -9.61 -20.40 -1.32
N ARG A 125 -10.20 -19.58 -0.45
CA ARG A 125 -11.56 -19.03 -0.67
C ARG A 125 -11.63 -18.18 -1.95
N LEU A 126 -10.63 -17.33 -2.22
CA LEU A 126 -10.58 -16.55 -3.46
C LEU A 126 -10.36 -17.44 -4.68
N ASN A 127 -9.39 -18.35 -4.63
CA ASN A 127 -9.03 -19.20 -5.77
C ASN A 127 -10.14 -20.19 -6.15
N SER A 128 -11.05 -20.52 -5.21
CA SER A 128 -12.22 -21.33 -5.51
C SER A 128 -13.31 -20.57 -6.28
N ARG A 129 -13.37 -19.24 -6.12
CA ARG A 129 -14.42 -18.37 -6.67
C ARG A 129 -13.99 -17.60 -7.93
N TYR A 130 -12.72 -17.29 -8.04
CA TYR A 130 -12.19 -16.37 -9.06
C TYR A 130 -11.15 -17.04 -9.97
N ASN A 131 -10.95 -16.45 -11.15
CA ASN A 131 -10.05 -16.98 -12.16
C ASN A 131 -9.55 -15.87 -13.10
N PRO A 132 -8.25 -15.57 -13.12
CA PRO A 132 -7.23 -16.00 -12.16
C PRO A 132 -7.24 -15.19 -10.86
N VAL A 133 -6.51 -15.66 -9.84
CA VAL A 133 -6.11 -14.82 -8.72
C VAL A 133 -4.84 -14.06 -9.11
N VAL A 134 -4.90 -12.73 -9.06
CA VAL A 134 -3.79 -11.82 -9.36
C VAL A 134 -3.13 -11.42 -8.04
N MET A 135 -1.94 -11.96 -7.80
CA MET A 135 -1.25 -11.83 -6.52
C MET A 135 -0.19 -10.73 -6.58
N GLU A 136 0.02 -10.04 -5.47
CA GLU A 136 1.05 -9.03 -5.32
C GLU A 136 2.01 -9.40 -4.19
N GLY A 137 3.32 -9.39 -4.48
CA GLY A 137 4.37 -9.50 -3.47
C GLY A 137 4.61 -8.21 -2.69
N ALA A 138 5.44 -8.27 -1.65
CA ALA A 138 5.84 -7.12 -0.85
C ALA A 138 7.37 -6.94 -0.87
N GLY A 139 7.85 -5.70 -0.96
CA GLY A 139 9.28 -5.38 -0.97
C GLY A 139 10.02 -6.08 -2.10
N SER A 140 11.16 -6.70 -1.75
CA SER A 140 12.01 -7.47 -2.65
C SER A 140 11.98 -8.96 -2.32
N ILE A 141 11.97 -9.81 -3.36
CA ILE A 141 12.21 -11.26 -3.18
C ILE A 141 13.68 -11.58 -2.85
N SER A 142 14.56 -10.59 -2.93
CA SER A 142 15.99 -10.74 -2.64
C SER A 142 16.33 -10.67 -1.16
N GLU A 143 15.36 -10.37 -0.28
CA GLU A 143 15.55 -10.30 1.17
C GLU A 143 15.60 -11.72 1.79
N ILE A 144 16.65 -12.47 1.44
CA ILE A 144 16.80 -13.88 1.81
C ILE A 144 16.92 -14.12 3.32
N ASN A 145 17.31 -13.09 4.07
CA ASN A 145 17.34 -13.09 5.55
C ASN A 145 15.93 -13.18 6.17
N LEU A 146 14.88 -12.78 5.46
CA LEU A 146 13.49 -12.84 5.90
C LEU A 146 12.74 -14.07 5.38
N ARG A 147 13.35 -14.89 4.56
CA ARG A 147 12.70 -16.00 3.81
C ARG A 147 11.87 -16.92 4.69
N GLU A 148 12.40 -17.37 5.82
CA GLU A 148 11.71 -18.35 6.69
C GLU A 148 10.45 -17.74 7.36
N THR A 149 10.40 -16.44 7.46
CA THR A 149 9.29 -15.70 8.05
C THR A 149 8.41 -15.00 7.01
N ASP A 150 8.76 -15.07 5.74
CA ASP A 150 7.99 -14.46 4.67
C ASP A 150 6.64 -15.19 4.48
N LEU A 151 5.57 -14.41 4.43
CA LEU A 151 4.19 -14.88 4.17
C LEU A 151 3.67 -14.42 2.80
N VAL A 152 4.45 -13.60 2.08
CA VAL A 152 3.91 -12.79 0.97
C VAL A 152 4.49 -13.17 -0.37
N ASN A 153 5.80 -13.37 -0.43
CA ASN A 153 6.51 -13.54 -1.69
C ASN A 153 6.60 -15.02 -2.13
N MET A 154 7.82 -15.55 -2.28
CA MET A 154 8.02 -16.89 -2.83
C MET A 154 7.32 -18.00 -2.03
N PRO A 155 7.28 -18.00 -0.69
CA PRO A 155 6.52 -19.03 0.04
C PRO A 155 5.03 -19.02 -0.31
N MET A 156 4.42 -17.84 -0.49
CA MET A 156 3.00 -17.75 -0.90
C MET A 156 2.82 -18.15 -2.37
N ALA A 157 3.75 -17.80 -3.26
CA ALA A 157 3.73 -18.24 -4.66
C ALA A 157 3.82 -19.77 -4.77
N MET A 158 4.67 -20.39 -3.96
CA MET A 158 4.80 -21.85 -3.90
C MET A 158 3.52 -22.51 -3.40
N TYR A 159 2.92 -22.00 -2.33
CA TYR A 159 1.64 -22.48 -1.80
C TYR A 159 0.53 -22.41 -2.84
N ALA A 160 0.39 -21.26 -3.48
CA ALA A 160 -0.64 -20.99 -4.49
C ALA A 160 -0.42 -21.74 -5.81
N GLY A 161 0.74 -22.33 -6.04
CA GLY A 161 1.15 -22.84 -7.35
C GLY A 161 1.22 -21.74 -8.41
N ALA A 162 1.48 -20.48 -8.00
CA ALA A 162 1.45 -19.33 -8.88
C ALA A 162 2.62 -19.28 -9.86
N ASP A 163 2.35 -18.75 -11.06
CA ASP A 163 3.40 -18.29 -11.96
C ASP A 163 3.85 -16.88 -11.54
N VAL A 164 5.15 -16.66 -11.41
CA VAL A 164 5.72 -15.42 -10.89
C VAL A 164 6.27 -14.57 -12.04
N ILE A 165 5.87 -13.30 -12.06
CA ILE A 165 6.44 -12.26 -12.91
C ILE A 165 7.24 -11.30 -12.03
N LEU A 166 8.55 -11.19 -12.31
CA LEU A 166 9.44 -10.30 -11.59
C LEU A 166 9.35 -8.89 -12.17
N VAL A 167 8.91 -7.94 -11.39
CA VAL A 167 8.84 -6.52 -11.75
C VAL A 167 10.13 -5.83 -11.34
N ALA A 168 10.85 -5.24 -12.31
CA ALA A 168 12.12 -4.57 -12.10
C ALA A 168 12.04 -3.10 -12.54
N ASP A 169 12.48 -2.18 -11.67
CA ASP A 169 12.51 -0.74 -11.92
C ASP A 169 13.80 -0.34 -12.62
N ILE A 170 13.69 0.24 -13.83
CA ILE A 170 14.85 0.73 -14.59
C ILE A 170 15.17 2.20 -14.32
N ASP A 171 14.22 2.99 -13.81
CA ASP A 171 14.36 4.44 -13.62
C ASP A 171 15.43 4.79 -12.56
N ARG A 172 15.59 3.94 -11.55
CA ARG A 172 16.60 4.12 -10.49
C ARG A 172 18.00 3.66 -10.89
N GLY A 173 18.15 3.02 -12.04
CA GLY A 173 19.41 2.39 -12.47
C GLY A 173 19.65 1.03 -11.82
N GLY A 174 20.66 0.29 -12.34
CA GLY A 174 21.08 -1.00 -11.78
C GLY A 174 20.12 -2.18 -12.06
N VAL A 175 19.21 -2.06 -13.04
CA VAL A 175 18.19 -3.06 -13.35
C VAL A 175 18.78 -4.45 -13.65
N PHE A 176 19.94 -4.52 -14.31
CA PHE A 176 20.64 -5.79 -14.59
C PHE A 176 21.01 -6.53 -13.29
N ALA A 177 21.64 -5.82 -12.36
CA ALA A 177 22.07 -6.39 -11.09
C ALA A 177 20.87 -6.80 -10.22
N SER A 178 19.84 -5.95 -10.15
CA SER A 178 18.65 -6.22 -9.35
C SER A 178 17.82 -7.38 -9.90
N ALA A 179 17.65 -7.48 -11.22
CA ALA A 179 16.95 -8.59 -11.86
C ALA A 179 17.73 -9.89 -11.68
N TYR A 180 19.02 -9.90 -12.05
CA TYR A 180 19.88 -11.07 -11.89
C TYR A 180 19.96 -11.57 -10.45
N GLY A 181 20.23 -10.65 -9.51
CA GLY A 181 20.30 -11.01 -8.09
C GLY A 181 18.98 -11.56 -7.57
N SER A 182 17.85 -10.93 -7.94
CA SER A 182 16.53 -11.40 -7.51
C SER A 182 16.22 -12.81 -8.00
N VAL A 183 16.61 -13.16 -9.23
CA VAL A 183 16.42 -14.51 -9.78
C VAL A 183 17.39 -15.51 -9.14
N MET A 184 18.68 -15.17 -9.09
CA MET A 184 19.73 -16.12 -8.70
C MET A 184 19.75 -16.43 -7.20
N LEU A 185 19.29 -15.53 -6.34
CA LEU A 185 19.16 -15.74 -4.91
C LEU A 185 18.00 -16.66 -4.52
N GLN A 186 17.08 -16.96 -5.46
CA GLN A 186 15.98 -17.90 -5.16
C GLN A 186 16.48 -19.35 -5.19
N ARG A 187 15.82 -20.21 -4.38
CA ARG A 187 16.04 -21.65 -4.42
C ARG A 187 15.67 -22.21 -5.80
N PRO A 188 16.26 -23.33 -6.26
CA PRO A 188 15.97 -23.85 -7.59
C PRO A 188 14.49 -24.08 -7.89
N GLU A 189 13.72 -24.57 -6.91
CA GLU A 189 12.28 -24.80 -7.02
C GLU A 189 11.47 -23.49 -7.10
N GLU A 190 11.88 -22.46 -6.37
CA GLU A 190 11.27 -21.11 -6.41
C GLU A 190 11.60 -20.42 -7.73
N ARG A 191 12.86 -20.52 -8.18
CA ARG A 191 13.32 -19.96 -9.46
C ARG A 191 12.52 -20.49 -10.64
N LYS A 192 12.15 -21.77 -10.64
CA LYS A 192 11.30 -22.38 -11.68
C LYS A 192 9.92 -21.74 -11.79
N ARG A 193 9.44 -21.07 -10.73
CA ARG A 193 8.18 -20.34 -10.76
C ARG A 193 8.28 -18.98 -11.45
N ILE A 194 9.47 -18.41 -11.55
CA ILE A 194 9.68 -17.13 -12.25
C ILE A 194 9.57 -17.39 -13.76
N LYS A 195 8.47 -16.95 -14.36
CA LYS A 195 8.12 -17.18 -15.76
C LYS A 195 8.44 -16.01 -16.68
N GLY A 196 8.63 -14.83 -16.10
CA GLY A 196 8.93 -13.64 -16.88
C GLY A 196 9.48 -12.50 -16.01
N ILE A 197 10.15 -11.59 -16.68
CA ILE A 197 10.60 -10.31 -16.10
C ILE A 197 9.85 -9.19 -16.79
N LEU A 198 9.31 -8.27 -16.04
CA LEU A 198 8.66 -7.06 -16.51
C LEU A 198 9.52 -5.86 -16.13
N ILE A 199 10.10 -5.21 -17.10
CA ILE A 199 10.86 -3.97 -16.87
C ILE A 199 9.87 -2.81 -16.78
N ASN A 200 9.89 -2.08 -15.69
CA ASN A 200 8.95 -1.00 -15.43
C ASN A 200 9.66 0.36 -15.35
N LYS A 201 8.88 1.42 -15.54
CA LYS A 201 9.30 2.82 -15.45
C LYS A 201 10.37 3.20 -16.48
N PHE A 202 10.30 2.63 -17.67
CA PHE A 202 11.23 2.95 -18.75
C PHE A 202 11.02 4.39 -19.26
N ARG A 203 12.12 5.11 -19.43
CA ARG A 203 12.13 6.45 -20.04
C ARG A 203 13.04 6.45 -21.29
N GLY A 204 12.58 7.06 -22.34
CA GLY A 204 13.33 7.21 -23.57
C GLY A 204 12.84 6.30 -24.70
N ASP A 205 13.71 6.09 -25.69
CA ASP A 205 13.39 5.28 -26.86
C ASP A 205 13.65 3.80 -26.58
N ILE A 206 12.60 2.98 -26.67
CA ILE A 206 12.66 1.55 -26.38
C ILE A 206 13.64 0.81 -27.29
N ARG A 207 13.83 1.29 -28.54
CA ARG A 207 14.77 0.67 -29.50
C ARG A 207 16.21 0.66 -28.99
N LEU A 208 16.59 1.66 -28.18
CA LEU A 208 17.91 1.72 -27.56
C LEU A 208 18.11 0.68 -26.45
N PHE A 209 17.03 0.15 -25.92
CA PHE A 209 17.06 -0.84 -24.83
C PHE A 209 16.87 -2.28 -25.30
N GLU A 210 16.55 -2.52 -26.58
CA GLU A 210 16.42 -3.88 -27.12
C GLU A 210 17.64 -4.79 -26.87
N PRO A 211 18.90 -4.33 -27.02
CA PRO A 211 20.05 -5.14 -26.63
C PRO A 211 20.09 -5.45 -25.13
N GLY A 212 19.65 -4.49 -24.29
CA GLY A 212 19.56 -4.67 -22.84
C GLY A 212 18.54 -5.72 -22.43
N VAL A 213 17.41 -5.81 -23.13
CA VAL A 213 16.41 -6.87 -22.94
C VAL A 213 17.06 -8.25 -23.13
N LYS A 214 17.75 -8.47 -24.26
CA LYS A 214 18.43 -9.73 -24.56
C LYS A 214 19.48 -10.08 -23.50
N MET A 215 20.28 -9.10 -23.07
CA MET A 215 21.27 -9.30 -22.01
C MET A 215 20.63 -9.74 -20.69
N ILE A 216 19.48 -9.17 -20.31
CA ILE A 216 18.74 -9.58 -19.10
C ILE A 216 18.26 -11.03 -19.24
N GLU A 217 17.69 -11.39 -20.39
CA GLU A 217 17.21 -12.74 -20.66
C GLU A 217 18.34 -13.77 -20.59
N GLU A 218 19.50 -13.47 -21.20
CA GLU A 218 20.69 -14.34 -21.16
C GLU A 218 21.22 -14.50 -19.74
N LEU A 219 21.34 -13.41 -18.98
CA LEU A 219 21.84 -13.42 -17.62
C LEU A 219 20.91 -14.18 -16.65
N CYS A 220 19.61 -13.93 -16.77
CA CYS A 220 18.62 -14.46 -15.83
C CYS A 220 18.11 -15.85 -16.22
N GLY A 221 18.22 -16.25 -17.49
CA GLY A 221 17.59 -17.45 -18.03
C GLY A 221 16.06 -17.39 -17.99
N VAL A 222 15.48 -16.18 -17.98
CA VAL A 222 14.04 -15.90 -17.87
C VAL A 222 13.68 -14.83 -18.91
N PRO A 223 12.59 -15.01 -19.69
CA PRO A 223 12.23 -14.06 -20.73
C PRO A 223 11.77 -12.71 -20.14
N VAL A 224 12.09 -11.61 -20.82
CA VAL A 224 11.51 -10.29 -20.57
C VAL A 224 10.19 -10.20 -21.33
N ILE A 225 9.07 -10.26 -20.61
CA ILE A 225 7.73 -10.30 -21.20
C ILE A 225 7.19 -8.91 -21.58
N GLY A 226 7.88 -7.86 -21.20
CA GLY A 226 7.51 -6.50 -21.56
C GLY A 226 8.37 -5.44 -20.90
N VAL A 227 8.34 -4.25 -21.50
CA VAL A 227 8.95 -3.04 -20.98
C VAL A 227 7.85 -1.98 -20.90
N LEU A 228 7.50 -1.56 -19.70
CA LEU A 228 6.47 -0.56 -19.46
C LEU A 228 7.08 0.83 -19.41
N PRO A 229 6.51 1.80 -20.13
CA PRO A 229 6.96 3.18 -20.04
C PRO A 229 6.70 3.76 -18.66
N TYR A 230 7.41 4.82 -18.33
CA TYR A 230 7.13 5.61 -17.14
C TYR A 230 5.79 6.35 -17.31
N PHE A 231 4.83 6.00 -16.50
CA PHE A 231 3.53 6.67 -16.51
C PHE A 231 3.57 7.96 -15.69
N LYS A 232 3.21 9.08 -16.31
CA LYS A 232 3.16 10.39 -15.63
C LYS A 232 1.80 10.67 -14.99
N ASP A 233 0.74 10.05 -15.52
CA ASP A 233 -0.66 10.42 -15.21
C ASP A 233 -1.45 9.26 -14.59
N ILE A 234 -0.77 8.25 -14.05
CA ILE A 234 -1.42 7.19 -13.27
C ILE A 234 -1.50 7.65 -11.81
N PHE A 235 -2.73 7.78 -11.35
CA PHE A 235 -3.05 8.06 -9.96
C PHE A 235 -3.53 6.77 -9.29
N VAL A 236 -2.62 5.83 -9.05
CA VAL A 236 -2.88 4.76 -8.08
C VAL A 236 -2.56 5.35 -6.71
N GLU A 237 -3.53 5.29 -5.83
CA GLU A 237 -3.36 5.79 -4.47
C GLU A 237 -2.24 5.00 -3.77
N GLU A 238 -1.31 5.73 -3.20
CA GLU A 238 -0.08 5.19 -2.66
C GLU A 238 -0.26 4.66 -1.24
N GLU A 239 0.51 3.62 -0.92
CA GLU A 239 0.44 2.95 0.37
C GLU A 239 1.28 3.66 1.44
N ASP A 240 2.38 4.34 1.05
CA ASP A 240 3.38 4.86 1.97
C ASP A 240 3.44 6.39 2.03
N ASN A 241 3.70 6.91 3.23
CA ASN A 241 3.92 8.33 3.50
C ASN A 241 5.20 8.92 2.88
N LEU A 242 6.03 8.13 2.20
CA LEU A 242 7.30 8.59 1.62
C LEU A 242 7.11 9.75 0.65
N GLN A 243 5.98 9.80 -0.04
CA GLN A 243 5.66 10.91 -0.94
C GLN A 243 5.14 12.16 -0.22
N LEU A 244 4.67 12.06 1.02
CA LEU A 244 4.36 13.26 1.81
C LEU A 244 5.59 14.17 1.97
N ALA A 245 6.80 13.60 1.93
CA ALA A 245 8.04 14.38 1.97
C ALA A 245 8.24 15.27 0.72
N SER A 246 7.71 14.87 -0.43
CA SER A 246 7.80 15.61 -1.70
C SER A 246 6.62 16.55 -1.96
N LYS A 247 5.55 16.47 -1.16
CA LYS A 247 4.37 17.31 -1.32
C LYS A 247 4.61 18.75 -0.88
N ALA A 248 3.83 19.69 -1.43
CA ALA A 248 3.95 21.12 -1.11
C ALA A 248 3.84 21.38 0.40
N ARG A 249 4.77 22.17 0.94
CA ARG A 249 4.85 22.53 2.37
C ARG A 249 4.28 23.89 2.68
N HIS A 250 4.19 24.77 1.68
CA HIS A 250 3.82 26.17 1.85
C HIS A 250 2.71 26.59 0.90
N ALA A 251 1.94 27.58 1.32
CA ALA A 251 0.93 28.19 0.46
C ALA A 251 1.57 28.83 -0.78
N SER A 252 1.11 28.47 -1.96
CA SER A 252 1.44 29.22 -3.19
C SER A 252 0.46 30.42 -3.29
N GLY A 253 0.97 31.65 -3.40
CA GLY A 253 0.17 32.87 -3.40
C GLY A 253 -0.70 33.14 -4.65
N ASN A 254 -1.26 32.10 -5.29
CA ASN A 254 -1.87 32.18 -6.62
C ASN A 254 -3.38 32.51 -6.65
N GLY A 255 -3.94 33.15 -5.65
CA GLY A 255 -5.36 33.53 -5.62
C GLY A 255 -6.34 32.37 -5.46
N LYS A 256 -5.85 31.15 -5.23
CA LYS A 256 -6.64 29.94 -4.97
C LYS A 256 -7.01 29.84 -3.48
N VAL A 257 -8.04 29.05 -3.18
CA VAL A 257 -8.36 28.70 -1.79
C VAL A 257 -7.22 27.89 -1.20
N SER A 258 -6.55 28.42 -0.20
CA SER A 258 -5.43 27.76 0.47
C SER A 258 -5.94 26.83 1.56
N VAL A 259 -5.66 25.53 1.40
CA VAL A 259 -6.07 24.48 2.34
C VAL A 259 -4.81 23.89 2.98
N ALA A 260 -4.63 24.06 4.28
CA ALA A 260 -3.55 23.47 5.03
C ALA A 260 -4.01 22.18 5.71
N VAL A 261 -3.37 21.06 5.38
CA VAL A 261 -3.48 19.81 6.13
C VAL A 261 -2.36 19.82 7.18
N VAL A 262 -2.71 19.70 8.46
CA VAL A 262 -1.70 19.64 9.53
C VAL A 262 -0.87 18.36 9.37
N LEU A 263 0.43 18.51 9.15
CA LEU A 263 1.32 17.38 8.99
C LEU A 263 1.61 16.74 10.34
N LEU A 264 1.01 15.58 10.58
CA LEU A 264 1.28 14.75 11.74
C LEU A 264 2.32 13.69 11.39
N ARG A 265 3.09 13.23 12.38
CA ARG A 265 4.18 12.26 12.16
C ARG A 265 3.70 10.94 11.54
N HIS A 266 2.50 10.48 11.91
CA HIS A 266 1.87 9.26 11.41
C HIS A 266 0.45 9.56 10.93
N ILE A 267 0.36 10.45 9.93
CA ILE A 267 -0.92 10.77 9.29
C ILE A 267 -1.51 9.51 8.65
N SER A 268 -2.76 9.21 8.95
CA SER A 268 -3.52 8.13 8.33
C SER A 268 -4.38 8.65 7.18
N ASN A 269 -4.60 7.79 6.17
CA ASN A 269 -5.49 8.06 5.04
C ASN A 269 -5.24 9.42 4.35
N PHE A 270 -3.97 9.77 4.14
CA PHE A 270 -3.61 11.03 3.48
C PHE A 270 -4.15 11.12 2.04
N THR A 271 -4.51 10.00 1.45
CA THR A 271 -5.15 9.92 0.12
C THR A 271 -6.55 10.51 0.10
N ASP A 272 -7.21 10.69 1.25
CA ASP A 272 -8.52 11.36 1.35
C ASP A 272 -8.45 12.81 0.85
N PHE A 273 -7.26 13.41 0.83
CA PHE A 273 -7.03 14.78 0.35
C PHE A 273 -6.71 14.87 -1.15
N ASN A 274 -6.53 13.73 -1.84
CA ASN A 274 -6.17 13.71 -3.27
C ASN A 274 -7.18 14.45 -4.16
N MET A 275 -8.48 14.42 -3.80
CA MET A 275 -9.49 15.15 -4.55
C MET A 275 -9.30 16.67 -4.45
N LEU A 276 -8.89 17.17 -3.28
CA LEU A 276 -8.59 18.58 -3.07
C LEU A 276 -7.28 18.99 -3.77
N GLU A 277 -6.27 18.10 -3.80
CA GLU A 277 -5.01 18.34 -4.52
C GLU A 277 -5.23 18.50 -6.04
N ARG A 278 -6.22 17.79 -6.58
CA ARG A 278 -6.54 17.82 -8.03
C ARG A 278 -7.46 18.96 -8.43
N ASP A 279 -8.15 19.59 -7.49
CA ASP A 279 -9.04 20.71 -7.80
C ASP A 279 -8.19 21.95 -8.14
N SER A 280 -8.32 22.43 -9.38
CA SER A 280 -7.57 23.60 -9.87
C SER A 280 -7.84 24.88 -9.09
N ARG A 281 -8.93 24.95 -8.34
CA ARG A 281 -9.34 26.09 -7.48
C ARG A 281 -8.69 26.04 -6.09
N VAL A 282 -8.11 24.89 -5.73
CA VAL A 282 -7.53 24.64 -4.41
C VAL A 282 -6.00 24.65 -4.50
N ASN A 283 -5.38 25.26 -3.51
CA ASN A 283 -3.97 25.14 -3.21
C ASN A 283 -3.82 24.37 -1.91
N LEU A 284 -3.71 23.03 -2.01
CA LEU A 284 -3.51 22.17 -0.85
C LEU A 284 -2.02 22.02 -0.54
N TYR A 285 -1.67 22.12 0.74
CA TYR A 285 -0.31 21.90 1.23
C TYR A 285 -0.31 21.29 2.64
N TYR A 286 0.79 20.64 3.00
CA TYR A 286 0.94 19.97 4.28
C TYR A 286 1.80 20.83 5.21
N ALA A 287 1.19 21.44 6.20
CA ALA A 287 1.82 22.41 7.10
C ALA A 287 2.35 21.74 8.37
N ASP A 288 3.62 21.95 8.67
CA ASP A 288 4.28 21.51 9.90
C ASP A 288 4.62 22.68 10.85
N SER A 289 4.40 23.93 10.42
CA SER A 289 4.64 25.14 11.20
C SER A 289 3.37 25.92 11.50
N ALA A 290 3.34 26.61 12.63
CA ALA A 290 2.24 27.49 12.99
C ALA A 290 2.10 28.67 12.00
N GLU A 291 3.20 29.10 11.41
CA GLU A 291 3.23 30.18 10.42
C GLU A 291 2.47 29.76 9.16
N ASP A 292 2.75 28.57 8.60
CA ASP A 292 2.09 28.07 7.39
C ASP A 292 0.61 27.77 7.66
N ILE A 293 0.28 27.18 8.81
CA ILE A 293 -1.11 26.97 9.21
C ILE A 293 -1.87 28.30 9.25
N SER A 294 -1.24 29.39 9.71
CA SER A 294 -1.87 30.70 9.79
C SER A 294 -2.22 31.33 8.45
N LYS A 295 -1.53 30.93 7.38
CA LYS A 295 -1.72 31.43 5.99
C LYS A 295 -2.89 30.75 5.27
N ALA A 296 -3.40 29.62 5.78
CA ALA A 296 -4.48 28.89 5.14
C ALA A 296 -5.85 29.57 5.29
N ASN A 297 -6.71 29.40 4.30
CA ASN A 297 -8.13 29.73 4.39
C ASN A 297 -8.90 28.64 5.15
N ILE A 298 -8.54 27.38 4.93
CA ILE A 298 -9.13 26.21 5.55
C ILE A 298 -8.00 25.40 6.21
N ILE A 299 -8.24 24.91 7.42
CA ILE A 299 -7.30 24.05 8.15
C ILE A 299 -7.95 22.70 8.36
N ILE A 300 -7.29 21.63 7.90
CA ILE A 300 -7.71 20.25 8.09
C ILE A 300 -6.78 19.60 9.11
N ILE A 301 -7.35 19.03 10.16
CA ILE A 301 -6.65 18.20 11.13
C ILE A 301 -6.94 16.75 10.77
N PRO A 302 -5.96 16.02 10.19
CA PRO A 302 -6.17 14.64 9.75
C PRO A 302 -6.21 13.66 10.93
N GLY A 303 -6.68 12.44 10.65
CA GLY A 303 -6.56 11.33 11.59
C GLY A 303 -5.10 10.92 11.79
N GLN A 304 -4.81 10.32 12.93
CA GLN A 304 -3.49 9.81 13.31
C GLN A 304 -3.62 8.41 13.89
N GLN A 305 -2.66 7.54 13.57
CA GLN A 305 -2.63 6.16 14.06
C GLN A 305 -2.16 6.02 15.52
N GLU A 306 -1.47 7.01 16.06
CA GLU A 306 -1.03 6.96 17.45
C GLU A 306 -2.17 7.29 18.41
N HIS A 307 -2.44 6.40 19.37
CA HIS A 307 -3.06 6.82 20.62
C HIS A 307 -2.15 7.85 21.29
N PRO A 308 -2.68 8.93 21.87
CA PRO A 308 -1.88 9.92 22.56
C PRO A 308 -1.27 9.29 23.82
N GLY A 309 -0.15 8.59 23.65
CA GLY A 309 0.85 8.48 24.67
C GLY A 309 1.27 9.91 25.02
N ARG A 310 1.43 10.26 26.30
CA ARG A 310 1.71 11.62 26.81
C ARG A 310 2.30 12.55 25.75
N PRO A 311 1.69 13.69 25.46
CA PRO A 311 2.12 14.58 24.40
C PRO A 311 3.59 14.92 24.58
N GLN A 312 4.42 14.60 23.59
CA GLN A 312 5.78 15.11 23.57
C GLN A 312 5.70 16.64 23.46
N PRO A 313 6.36 17.40 24.37
CA PRO A 313 5.99 18.81 24.62
C PRO A 313 6.27 19.78 23.46
N SER A 314 7.01 19.41 22.43
CA SER A 314 7.53 20.41 21.49
C SER A 314 6.66 20.65 20.24
N ALA A 315 6.09 19.62 19.62
CA ALA A 315 5.38 19.79 18.35
C ALA A 315 3.90 20.15 18.55
N THR A 316 3.22 19.55 19.52
CA THR A 316 1.78 19.73 19.74
C THR A 316 1.42 21.13 20.24
N ARG A 317 2.28 21.77 21.03
CA ARG A 317 2.05 23.15 21.49
C ARG A 317 2.13 24.18 20.36
N ARG A 318 3.03 24.00 19.39
CA ARG A 318 3.16 24.92 18.25
C ARG A 318 1.99 24.82 17.29
N HIS A 319 1.51 23.62 17.01
CA HIS A 319 0.32 23.39 16.17
C HIS A 319 -0.97 23.88 16.86
N GLY A 320 -1.09 23.66 18.17
CA GLY A 320 -2.22 24.18 18.94
C GLY A 320 -2.29 25.71 18.90
N THR A 321 -1.14 26.39 18.98
CA THR A 321 -1.08 27.85 18.91
C THR A 321 -1.47 28.39 17.53
N GLY A 322 -0.98 27.76 16.46
CA GLY A 322 -1.33 28.13 15.08
C GLY A 322 -2.81 27.90 14.79
N HIS A 323 -3.37 26.79 15.26
CA HIS A 323 -4.79 26.49 15.11
C HIS A 323 -5.66 27.52 15.84
N ASN A 324 -5.29 27.88 17.08
CA ASN A 324 -6.01 28.90 17.83
C ASN A 324 -5.94 30.28 17.17
N GLN A 325 -4.79 30.63 16.57
CA GLN A 325 -4.67 31.86 15.81
C GLN A 325 -5.52 31.84 14.54
N GLY A 326 -5.56 30.71 13.83
CA GLY A 326 -6.44 30.53 12.67
C GLY A 326 -7.92 30.68 13.02
N CYS A 327 -8.35 30.10 14.14
CA CYS A 327 -9.73 30.22 14.64
C CYS A 327 -10.10 31.68 14.99
N ARG A 328 -9.19 32.44 15.62
CA ARG A 328 -9.38 33.86 15.96
C ARG A 328 -9.55 34.73 14.71
N LYS A 329 -9.01 34.34 13.57
CA LYS A 329 -9.15 35.07 12.30
C LYS A 329 -10.42 34.70 11.51
N ARG A 330 -11.42 34.09 12.15
CA ARG A 330 -12.70 33.68 11.52
C ARG A 330 -12.52 32.85 10.25
N LYS A 331 -11.60 31.89 10.27
CA LYS A 331 -11.45 30.94 9.18
C LYS A 331 -12.49 29.83 9.34
N ASP A 332 -13.15 29.50 8.24
CA ASP A 332 -14.11 28.40 8.22
C ASP A 332 -13.44 27.10 8.62
N ARG A 333 -14.04 26.40 9.58
CA ARG A 333 -13.63 25.06 9.93
C ARG A 333 -14.29 24.12 8.93
N CYS A 334 -13.53 23.53 8.06
CA CYS A 334 -14.00 22.31 7.43
C CYS A 334 -14.17 21.26 8.53
N GLY A 335 -15.40 20.76 8.65
CA GLY A 335 -15.80 19.96 9.81
C GLY A 335 -14.85 18.80 10.08
N HIS A 336 -14.76 18.42 11.33
CA HIS A 336 -14.09 17.19 11.72
C HIS A 336 -14.56 16.07 10.80
N LEU A 337 -13.64 15.40 10.10
CA LEU A 337 -13.87 14.02 9.70
C LEU A 337 -14.11 13.27 11.03
N ARG A 338 -15.38 13.15 11.41
CA ARG A 338 -15.75 12.43 12.62
C ARG A 338 -15.20 11.03 12.48
N ARG A 339 -14.43 10.60 13.47
CA ARG A 339 -14.29 9.17 13.74
C ARG A 339 -15.71 8.59 13.72
N LEU A 340 -15.91 7.53 12.98
CA LEU A 340 -17.01 6.62 13.27
C LEU A 340 -16.90 6.29 14.76
N PRO A 341 -17.99 6.35 15.54
CA PRO A 341 -17.93 6.07 16.97
C PRO A 341 -17.32 4.69 17.17
N ASP A 342 -16.30 4.61 18.04
CA ASP A 342 -15.97 3.36 18.67
C ASP A 342 -17.25 2.92 19.41
N ASP A 343 -17.87 1.86 18.94
CA ASP A 343 -18.95 1.18 19.66
C ASP A 343 -18.33 0.52 20.93
N GLY A 344 -17.99 1.39 21.88
CA GLY A 344 -17.69 0.98 23.24
C GLY A 344 -18.96 0.42 23.86
N HIS A 345 -19.05 -0.88 23.96
CA HIS A 345 -20.06 -1.53 24.77
C HIS A 345 -19.93 -1.03 26.20
N ASP A 346 -20.80 -0.10 26.55
CA ASP A 346 -21.05 0.31 27.92
C ASP A 346 -21.87 -0.80 28.59
N ASP A 347 -21.19 -1.73 29.29
CA ASP A 347 -21.78 -2.83 30.04
C ASP A 347 -22.40 -2.27 31.33
N LYS A 348 -23.58 -1.64 31.23
CA LYS A 348 -24.41 -1.26 32.38
C LYS A 348 -25.16 -2.45 32.88
N ARG A 349 -24.57 -3.21 33.83
CA ARG A 349 -25.33 -4.14 34.68
C ARG A 349 -26.29 -3.37 35.58
N PRO A 350 -27.56 -3.72 35.61
CA PRO A 350 -28.51 -3.13 36.58
C PRO A 350 -28.20 -3.61 37.99
N ARG A 351 -28.06 -2.68 38.94
CA ARG A 351 -28.05 -3.01 40.39
C ARG A 351 -29.46 -3.41 40.76
N ARG A 352 -29.57 -4.61 41.32
CA ARG A 352 -30.78 -5.08 42.00
C ARG A 352 -30.82 -4.41 43.38
N HIS A 353 -31.96 -3.83 43.71
CA HIS A 353 -32.46 -3.69 45.08
C HIS A 353 -33.09 -5.00 45.56
#